data_549181d6726e4c3dac68aa451e907db1
#
_entry.id   549181d6726e4c3dac68aa451e907db1
#
_cell.length_a   1.000
_cell.length_b   1.000
_cell.length_c   1.000
_cell.angle_alpha   90.00
_cell.angle_beta   90.00
_cell.angle_gamma   90.00
#
_symmetry.space_group_name_H-M   'P 1'
#
loop_
_entity.id
_entity.type
_entity.pdbx_description
1 polymer ?
#
loop_
_entity_poly.entity_id
_entity_poly.type
_entity_poly.pdbx_seq_one_letter_code
_entity_poly.pdbx_strand_id
1 'polypeptide(L)'
;RKYGPSKEHRPNPIVEMGLFMDKDGIPLSMCITSGSDNEQTTAVPLEKQLTKMLDGKKFIYCADAGLGSLNIRNFNAMGGRAFIVTQSIKKLSAILQQAVFNDTGYRLLSTDEPATIQDMKTFDKYMPGNKDLYNDRIYKIIPADKAFDLGLYEEKICKNGSVRRIRSKAVVPQKIIVSFSRKMMEYQRYIRSRQIERAKKLLKNLDPETYKKGPHDVTRFIKRTSSTKSGETVTDKYALDLAAIEAEEKYDGFYAVATNLDDPAKDILEVSANRYKIEDCFRVMK
;
A
#
# COMPACT_ATOMS: atom_id res chain seq x y z
N ARG A 1 5.27 -3.65 -28.27
CA ARG A 1 3.94 -3.36 -27.67
C ARG A 1 3.18 -4.67 -27.48
N LYS A 2 2.69 -4.95 -26.28
CA LYS A 2 1.86 -6.09 -25.95
C LYS A 2 0.61 -5.64 -25.19
N TYR A 3 -0.43 -6.47 -25.20
CA TYR A 3 -1.63 -6.20 -24.42
C TYR A 3 -1.31 -6.40 -22.93
N GLY A 4 -1.75 -5.47 -22.09
CA GLY A 4 -1.58 -5.48 -20.65
C GLY A 4 -2.71 -4.73 -19.94
N PRO A 5 -2.72 -4.67 -18.60
CA PRO A 5 -3.74 -3.98 -17.83
C PRO A 5 -3.62 -2.46 -18.04
N SER A 6 -4.39 -1.91 -18.99
CA SER A 6 -4.47 -0.46 -19.21
C SER A 6 -5.28 0.22 -18.11
N LYS A 7 -4.74 1.26 -17.48
CA LYS A 7 -5.48 2.12 -16.53
C LYS A 7 -6.69 2.82 -17.17
N GLU A 8 -6.67 3.00 -18.48
CA GLU A 8 -7.75 3.62 -19.27
C GLU A 8 -8.73 2.58 -19.82
N HIS A 9 -8.54 1.29 -19.52
CA HIS A 9 -9.36 0.17 -20.02
C HIS A 9 -9.47 0.13 -21.57
N ARG A 10 -8.48 0.66 -22.28
CA ARG A 10 -8.44 0.64 -23.74
C ARG A 10 -7.93 -0.72 -24.25
N PRO A 11 -8.51 -1.23 -25.35
CA PRO A 11 -8.12 -2.53 -25.90
C PRO A 11 -6.83 -2.48 -26.75
N ASN A 12 -6.03 -1.43 -26.63
CA ASN A 12 -4.83 -1.23 -27.44
C ASN A 12 -3.58 -1.81 -26.74
N PRO A 13 -2.59 -2.30 -27.52
CA PRO A 13 -1.29 -2.66 -26.97
C PRO A 13 -0.63 -1.43 -26.32
N ILE A 14 -0.11 -1.61 -25.11
CA ILE A 14 0.52 -0.57 -24.32
C ILE A 14 2.02 -0.83 -24.11
N VAL A 15 2.73 0.19 -23.71
CA VAL A 15 4.05 0.11 -23.10
C VAL A 15 3.96 0.65 -21.68
N GLU A 16 4.77 0.12 -20.81
CA GLU A 16 4.94 0.61 -19.45
C GLU A 16 6.19 1.45 -19.37
N MET A 17 6.12 2.54 -18.62
CA MET A 17 7.26 3.42 -18.37
C MET A 17 7.55 3.45 -16.88
N GLY A 18 8.76 3.03 -16.50
CA GLY A 18 9.31 3.21 -15.16
C GLY A 18 10.17 4.47 -15.11
N LEU A 19 10.06 5.25 -14.04
CA LEU A 19 10.76 6.50 -13.85
C LEU A 19 11.38 6.55 -12.46
N PHE A 20 12.68 6.84 -12.38
CA PHE A 20 13.34 7.26 -11.15
C PHE A 20 13.55 8.77 -11.16
N MET A 21 13.22 9.39 -10.04
CA MET A 21 13.35 10.84 -9.84
C MET A 21 14.08 11.11 -8.51
N ASP A 22 14.71 12.26 -8.42
CA ASP A 22 15.25 12.74 -7.15
C ASP A 22 14.17 13.38 -6.27
N LYS A 23 14.55 13.85 -5.07
CA LYS A 23 13.65 14.53 -4.12
C LYS A 23 13.02 15.82 -4.68
N ASP A 24 13.65 16.44 -5.66
CA ASP A 24 13.22 17.71 -6.25
C ASP A 24 12.30 17.50 -7.48
N GLY A 25 12.11 16.24 -7.87
CA GLY A 25 11.28 15.86 -9.00
C GLY A 25 12.02 15.81 -10.34
N ILE A 26 13.36 15.82 -10.32
CA ILE A 26 14.18 15.74 -11.52
C ILE A 26 14.32 14.28 -11.95
N PRO A 27 13.95 13.90 -13.18
CA PRO A 27 14.15 12.54 -13.69
C PRO A 27 15.64 12.15 -13.72
N LEU A 28 15.98 11.05 -13.07
CA LEU A 28 17.36 10.51 -13.03
C LEU A 28 17.55 9.38 -14.03
N SER A 29 16.55 8.53 -14.20
CA SER A 29 16.60 7.38 -15.10
C SER A 29 15.19 6.92 -15.45
N MET A 30 15.04 6.35 -16.64
CA MET A 30 13.77 5.78 -17.08
C MET A 30 13.98 4.46 -17.81
N CYS A 31 12.96 3.62 -17.82
CA CYS A 31 12.88 2.43 -18.67
C CYS A 31 11.52 2.36 -19.36
N ILE A 32 11.53 1.77 -20.54
CA ILE A 32 10.30 1.46 -21.28
C ILE A 32 10.27 -0.06 -21.44
N THR A 33 9.18 -0.66 -20.97
CA THR A 33 8.97 -2.11 -20.99
C THR A 33 7.68 -2.46 -21.72
N SER A 34 7.47 -3.74 -21.93
CA SER A 34 6.25 -4.22 -22.57
C SER A 34 5.07 -4.08 -21.60
N GLY A 35 3.91 -3.72 -22.10
CA GLY A 35 2.69 -3.60 -21.28
C GLY A 35 2.20 -4.88 -20.61
N SER A 36 2.87 -6.02 -20.87
CA SER A 36 2.62 -7.30 -20.19
C SER A 36 3.67 -7.63 -19.11
N ASP A 37 4.70 -6.81 -18.94
CA ASP A 37 5.77 -7.06 -18.01
C ASP A 37 5.33 -6.69 -16.57
N ASN A 38 5.93 -7.36 -15.59
CA ASN A 38 5.66 -7.02 -14.20
C ASN A 38 6.58 -5.88 -13.76
N GLU A 39 6.01 -4.75 -13.40
CA GLU A 39 6.74 -3.54 -12.95
C GLU A 39 7.77 -3.85 -11.85
N GLN A 40 7.52 -4.81 -10.96
CA GLN A 40 8.44 -5.19 -9.89
C GLN A 40 9.73 -5.83 -10.40
N THR A 41 9.72 -6.45 -11.58
CA THR A 41 10.90 -7.10 -12.15
C THR A 41 11.86 -6.11 -12.79
N THR A 42 11.39 -4.92 -13.16
CA THR A 42 12.18 -3.87 -13.82
C THR A 42 12.86 -2.91 -12.83
N ALA A 43 12.33 -2.79 -11.61
CA ALA A 43 12.80 -1.84 -10.61
C ALA A 43 14.27 -2.08 -10.22
N VAL A 44 14.65 -3.30 -9.81
CA VAL A 44 16.02 -3.62 -9.37
C VAL A 44 17.04 -3.52 -10.49
N PRO A 45 16.82 -3.99 -11.73
CA PRO A 45 17.73 -3.76 -12.85
C PRO A 45 17.98 -2.29 -13.14
N LEU A 46 16.94 -1.46 -13.16
CA LEU A 46 17.05 -0.03 -13.40
C LEU A 46 17.81 0.67 -12.26
N GLU A 47 17.55 0.28 -11.02
CA GLU A 47 18.24 0.77 -9.84
C GLU A 47 19.75 0.43 -9.86
N LYS A 48 20.12 -0.77 -10.33
CA LYS A 48 21.53 -1.15 -10.53
C LYS A 48 22.22 -0.27 -11.58
N GLN A 49 21.54 0.10 -12.66
CA GLN A 49 22.07 1.03 -13.65
C GLN A 49 22.29 2.41 -13.02
N LEU A 50 21.29 2.92 -12.29
CA LEU A 50 21.38 4.20 -11.59
C LEU A 50 22.55 4.23 -10.58
N THR A 51 22.73 3.17 -9.80
CA THR A 51 23.83 3.05 -8.84
C THR A 51 25.21 3.15 -9.53
N LYS A 52 25.35 2.54 -10.71
CA LYS A 52 26.60 2.67 -11.51
C LYS A 52 26.82 4.08 -12.01
N MET A 53 25.75 4.76 -12.47
CA MET A 53 25.82 6.15 -12.97
C MET A 53 26.18 7.14 -11.85
N LEU A 54 25.73 6.87 -10.62
CA LEU A 54 25.96 7.70 -9.45
C LEU A 54 27.28 7.36 -8.73
N ASP A 55 28.16 6.58 -9.36
CA ASP A 55 29.47 6.20 -8.83
C ASP A 55 29.38 5.60 -7.40
N GLY A 56 28.43 4.72 -7.20
CA GLY A 56 28.20 4.04 -5.92
C GLY A 56 27.65 4.91 -4.78
N LYS A 57 27.23 6.14 -5.05
CA LYS A 57 26.58 6.98 -4.03
C LYS A 57 25.38 6.29 -3.44
N LYS A 58 25.24 6.41 -2.13
CA LYS A 58 24.07 5.87 -1.41
C LYS A 58 22.83 6.71 -1.71
N PHE A 59 21.71 6.06 -1.88
CA PHE A 59 20.41 6.71 -2.02
C PHE A 59 19.32 5.94 -1.27
N ILE A 60 18.23 6.63 -1.01
CA ILE A 60 17.04 6.06 -0.38
C ILE A 60 16.04 5.75 -1.48
N TYR A 61 15.68 4.49 -1.61
CA TYR A 61 14.63 4.05 -2.53
C TYR A 61 13.25 4.37 -1.95
N CYS A 62 12.47 5.23 -2.60
CA CYS A 62 11.14 5.59 -2.17
C CYS A 62 10.10 5.16 -3.22
N ALA A 63 9.10 4.33 -2.81
CA ALA A 63 8.11 3.81 -3.73
C ALA A 63 6.73 3.57 -3.06
N ASP A 64 5.74 3.32 -3.91
CA ASP A 64 4.42 2.91 -3.47
C ASP A 64 4.37 1.41 -3.06
N ALA A 65 3.17 0.94 -2.71
CA ALA A 65 2.97 -0.45 -2.31
C ALA A 65 3.12 -1.45 -3.47
N GLY A 66 2.94 -1.01 -4.71
CA GLY A 66 3.11 -1.81 -5.92
C GLY A 66 4.58 -2.18 -6.16
N LEU A 67 5.47 -1.24 -5.91
CA LEU A 67 6.92 -1.38 -6.06
C LEU A 67 7.65 -1.67 -4.73
N GLY A 68 6.93 -2.14 -3.71
CA GLY A 68 7.47 -2.47 -2.39
C GLY A 68 7.61 -3.97 -2.14
N SER A 69 7.91 -4.80 -3.14
CA SER A 69 8.09 -6.24 -2.97
C SER A 69 9.26 -6.58 -2.04
N LEU A 70 9.24 -7.80 -1.48
CA LEU A 70 10.33 -8.25 -0.61
C LEU A 70 11.69 -8.26 -1.31
N ASN A 71 11.75 -8.60 -2.60
CA ASN A 71 12.99 -8.59 -3.36
C ASN A 71 13.58 -7.18 -3.48
N ILE A 72 12.72 -6.18 -3.72
CA ILE A 72 13.13 -4.78 -3.80
C ILE A 72 13.61 -4.28 -2.42
N ARG A 73 12.86 -4.57 -1.35
CA ARG A 73 13.27 -4.22 0.02
C ARG A 73 14.57 -4.88 0.41
N ASN A 74 14.74 -6.16 0.10
CA ASN A 74 15.95 -6.91 0.40
C ASN A 74 17.15 -6.32 -0.35
N PHE A 75 17.01 -6.01 -1.63
CA PHE A 75 18.05 -5.34 -2.41
C PHE A 75 18.43 -4.00 -1.78
N ASN A 76 17.45 -3.21 -1.35
CA ASN A 76 17.65 -1.90 -0.74
C ASN A 76 17.99 -1.93 0.76
N ALA A 77 17.96 -3.09 1.40
CA ALA A 77 18.48 -3.26 2.77
C ALA A 77 19.98 -3.64 2.81
N MET A 78 20.58 -3.91 1.66
CA MET A 78 22.00 -4.34 1.56
C MET A 78 22.92 -3.21 1.07
N GLY A 79 24.21 -3.30 1.41
CA GLY A 79 25.25 -2.40 0.89
C GLY A 79 25.09 -0.95 1.34
N GLY A 80 24.49 -0.70 2.49
CA GLY A 80 24.30 0.65 3.05
C GLY A 80 23.22 1.47 2.31
N ARG A 81 22.36 0.82 1.51
CA ARG A 81 21.16 1.43 0.93
C ARG A 81 20.02 1.42 1.94
N ALA A 82 19.02 2.21 1.66
CA ALA A 82 17.81 2.28 2.46
C ALA A 82 16.57 2.38 1.58
N PHE A 83 15.41 2.08 2.16
CA PHE A 83 14.12 2.17 1.47
C PHE A 83 13.05 2.82 2.33
N ILE A 84 12.10 3.48 1.67
CA ILE A 84 10.82 3.93 2.21
C ILE A 84 9.74 3.45 1.25
N VAL A 85 8.92 2.50 1.66
CA VAL A 85 7.85 1.96 0.80
C VAL A 85 6.51 1.99 1.50
N THR A 86 5.46 2.33 0.77
CA THR A 86 4.10 2.26 1.33
C THR A 86 3.78 0.82 1.71
N GLN A 87 3.29 0.62 2.93
CA GLN A 87 2.90 -0.66 3.47
C GLN A 87 1.38 -0.77 3.57
N SER A 88 0.80 -1.73 2.84
CA SER A 88 -0.62 -2.03 3.02
C SER A 88 -0.85 -2.68 4.38
N ILE A 89 -1.64 -2.01 5.23
CA ILE A 89 -2.00 -2.52 6.56
C ILE A 89 -2.82 -3.81 6.44
N LYS A 90 -3.67 -3.92 5.44
CA LYS A 90 -4.48 -5.13 5.17
C LYS A 90 -3.64 -6.37 4.89
N LYS A 91 -2.39 -6.19 4.41
CA LYS A 91 -1.46 -7.27 4.10
C LYS A 91 -0.51 -7.62 5.26
N LEU A 92 -0.61 -6.92 6.38
CA LEU A 92 0.16 -7.23 7.58
C LEU A 92 -0.37 -8.50 8.26
N SER A 93 0.50 -9.16 9.04
CA SER A 93 0.07 -10.27 9.92
C SER A 93 -0.94 -9.77 10.95
N ALA A 94 -1.74 -10.69 11.51
CA ALA A 94 -2.74 -10.34 12.52
C ALA A 94 -2.11 -9.64 13.74
N ILE A 95 -0.92 -10.06 14.17
CA ILE A 95 -0.18 -9.45 15.28
C ILE A 95 0.17 -7.98 14.97
N LEU A 96 0.69 -7.71 13.78
CA LEU A 96 1.02 -6.35 13.38
C LEU A 96 -0.23 -5.49 13.19
N GLN A 97 -1.33 -6.06 12.65
CA GLN A 97 -2.59 -5.34 12.57
C GLN A 97 -3.13 -4.99 13.96
N GLN A 98 -3.05 -5.90 14.93
CA GLN A 98 -3.40 -5.58 16.32
C GLN A 98 -2.54 -4.45 16.88
N ALA A 99 -1.23 -4.46 16.63
CA ALA A 99 -0.34 -3.39 17.04
C ALA A 99 -0.71 -2.04 16.40
N VAL A 100 -1.15 -2.03 15.12
CA VAL A 100 -1.64 -0.83 14.43
C VAL A 100 -2.89 -0.27 15.11
N PHE A 101 -3.86 -1.12 15.42
CA PHE A 101 -5.15 -0.67 15.99
C PHE A 101 -5.15 -0.50 17.51
N ASN A 102 -4.08 -0.91 18.17
CA ASN A 102 -3.89 -0.63 19.60
C ASN A 102 -3.59 0.87 19.77
N ASP A 103 -4.40 1.54 20.54
CA ASP A 103 -4.37 2.98 20.77
C ASP A 103 -3.13 3.46 21.52
N THR A 104 -2.45 2.56 22.23
CA THR A 104 -1.26 2.89 23.03
C THR A 104 -0.03 3.13 22.14
N GLY A 105 0.75 4.15 22.48
CA GLY A 105 2.05 4.46 21.88
C GLY A 105 1.99 5.32 20.63
N TYR A 106 0.84 5.90 20.31
CA TYR A 106 0.74 6.96 19.30
C TYR A 106 1.20 8.30 19.88
N ARG A 107 1.74 9.15 19.01
CA ARG A 107 2.24 10.49 19.32
C ARG A 107 1.85 11.45 18.20
N LEU A 108 1.63 12.72 18.50
CA LEU A 108 1.43 13.76 17.50
C LEU A 108 2.68 13.94 16.64
N LEU A 109 2.51 14.09 15.35
CA LEU A 109 3.64 14.22 14.42
C LEU A 109 4.31 15.61 14.54
N SER A 110 3.54 16.64 14.89
CA SER A 110 4.04 18.02 15.04
C SER A 110 4.83 18.24 16.32
N THR A 111 4.35 17.73 17.47
CA THR A 111 4.87 18.04 18.82
C THR A 111 5.52 16.86 19.52
N ASP A 112 5.32 15.65 18.98
CA ASP A 112 5.75 14.39 19.61
C ASP A 112 5.10 14.11 20.99
N GLU A 113 4.00 14.77 21.30
CA GLU A 113 3.22 14.51 22.50
C GLU A 113 2.39 13.23 22.38
N PRO A 114 2.17 12.49 23.47
CA PRO A 114 1.29 11.33 23.48
C PRO A 114 -0.13 11.70 23.00
N ALA A 115 -0.70 10.87 22.14
CA ALA A 115 -2.05 11.03 21.63
C ALA A 115 -2.67 9.67 21.34
N THR A 116 -3.99 9.60 21.22
CA THR A 116 -4.70 8.35 20.90
C THR A 116 -5.48 8.48 19.60
N ILE A 117 -5.76 7.34 18.97
CA ILE A 117 -6.63 7.28 17.79
C ILE A 117 -8.04 7.76 18.17
N GLN A 118 -8.48 7.42 19.39
CA GLN A 118 -9.80 7.81 19.89
C GLN A 118 -9.90 9.33 20.05
N ASP A 119 -8.89 9.98 20.64
CA ASP A 119 -8.87 11.44 20.77
C ASP A 119 -8.94 12.09 19.40
N MET A 120 -8.13 11.61 18.44
CA MET A 120 -8.14 12.13 17.06
C MET A 120 -9.49 11.93 16.35
N LYS A 121 -10.27 10.91 16.69
CA LYS A 121 -11.60 10.68 16.13
C LYS A 121 -12.68 11.56 16.72
N THR A 122 -12.55 11.99 17.99
CA THR A 122 -13.65 12.56 18.77
C THR A 122 -13.54 14.03 19.07
N PHE A 123 -12.34 14.65 18.97
CA PHE A 123 -12.21 16.09 19.25
C PHE A 123 -13.14 16.93 18.36
N ASP A 124 -13.61 18.06 18.89
CA ASP A 124 -14.42 19.00 18.12
C ASP A 124 -13.53 19.79 17.15
N LYS A 125 -13.64 19.48 15.86
CA LYS A 125 -12.84 20.13 14.80
C LYS A 125 -13.26 21.57 14.51
N TYR A 126 -14.42 22.00 14.99
CA TYR A 126 -14.91 23.37 14.79
C TYR A 126 -14.52 24.30 15.94
N MET A 127 -13.97 23.76 17.01
CA MET A 127 -13.48 24.54 18.13
C MET A 127 -12.30 25.40 17.71
N PRO A 128 -12.28 26.71 18.03
CA PRO A 128 -11.11 27.56 17.82
C PRO A 128 -9.88 26.93 18.48
N GLY A 129 -8.78 26.84 17.75
CA GLY A 129 -7.55 26.17 18.21
C GLY A 129 -7.38 24.73 17.79
N ASN A 130 -8.43 24.02 17.41
CA ASN A 130 -8.32 22.63 16.94
C ASN A 130 -8.04 22.50 15.43
N LYS A 131 -7.88 23.62 14.72
CA LYS A 131 -7.59 23.63 13.28
C LYS A 131 -6.24 22.95 12.96
N ASP A 132 -5.24 23.21 13.78
CA ASP A 132 -3.90 22.63 13.59
C ASP A 132 -3.94 21.13 13.90
N LEU A 133 -4.61 20.72 14.97
CA LEU A 133 -4.83 19.33 15.30
C LEU A 133 -5.60 18.57 14.19
N TYR A 134 -6.58 19.20 13.54
CA TYR A 134 -7.31 18.61 12.42
C TYR A 134 -6.41 18.37 11.18
N ASN A 135 -5.41 19.22 10.98
CA ASN A 135 -4.44 19.07 9.89
C ASN A 135 -3.24 18.19 10.26
N ASP A 136 -3.05 17.94 11.54
CA ASP A 136 -2.00 17.05 12.03
C ASP A 136 -2.38 15.57 11.89
N ARG A 137 -1.45 14.72 12.23
CA ARG A 137 -1.58 13.27 12.31
C ARG A 137 -0.86 12.73 13.52
N ILE A 138 -1.32 11.62 14.03
CA ILE A 138 -0.56 10.84 15.00
C ILE A 138 0.23 9.74 14.29
N TYR A 139 1.34 9.33 14.88
CA TYR A 139 2.17 8.25 14.34
C TYR A 139 2.62 7.29 15.43
N LYS A 140 3.00 6.08 15.01
CA LYS A 140 3.55 5.03 15.86
C LYS A 140 4.55 4.21 15.07
N ILE A 141 5.66 3.85 15.72
CA ILE A 141 6.70 3.00 15.14
C ILE A 141 6.50 1.58 15.66
N ILE A 142 6.41 0.62 14.75
CA ILE A 142 6.23 -0.80 15.05
C ILE A 142 7.42 -1.57 14.48
N PRO A 143 8.24 -2.24 15.31
CA PRO A 143 9.28 -3.16 14.82
C PRO A 143 8.65 -4.28 13.98
N ALA A 144 9.22 -4.55 12.82
CA ALA A 144 8.66 -5.49 11.86
C ALA A 144 9.68 -6.47 11.25
N ASP A 145 10.92 -6.40 11.70
CA ASP A 145 12.04 -7.23 11.22
C ASP A 145 11.81 -8.74 11.36
N LYS A 146 11.03 -9.17 12.36
CA LYS A 146 10.68 -10.58 12.59
C LYS A 146 9.38 -11.02 11.91
N ALA A 147 8.65 -10.11 11.30
CA ALA A 147 7.30 -10.36 10.78
C ALA A 147 7.26 -10.76 9.30
N PHE A 148 8.40 -10.75 8.61
CA PHE A 148 8.47 -10.99 7.18
C PHE A 148 9.28 -12.25 6.88
N ASP A 149 8.63 -13.20 6.23
CA ASP A 149 9.27 -14.33 5.58
C ASP A 149 9.64 -13.89 4.16
N LEU A 150 10.93 -13.79 3.89
CA LEU A 150 11.43 -13.35 2.59
C LEU A 150 11.15 -14.35 1.45
N GLY A 151 10.73 -15.58 1.77
CA GLY A 151 10.55 -16.63 0.77
C GLY A 151 11.84 -17.01 0.03
N LEU A 152 12.98 -16.60 0.54
CA LEU A 152 14.28 -16.91 -0.04
C LEU A 152 14.69 -18.34 0.31
N TYR A 153 15.44 -18.95 -0.57
CA TYR A 153 16.01 -20.28 -0.38
C TYR A 153 17.53 -20.18 -0.37
N GLU A 154 18.13 -20.91 0.57
CA GLU A 154 19.57 -21.10 0.68
C GLU A 154 19.93 -22.53 0.29
N GLU A 155 21.08 -22.71 -0.32
CA GLU A 155 21.62 -24.03 -0.61
C GLU A 155 22.43 -24.50 0.58
N LYS A 156 22.05 -25.61 1.18
CA LYS A 156 22.77 -26.27 2.28
C LYS A 156 23.38 -27.56 1.79
N ILE A 157 24.67 -27.67 1.95
CA ILE A 157 25.41 -28.92 1.69
C ILE A 157 25.15 -29.89 2.85
N CYS A 158 24.54 -31.01 2.57
CA CYS A 158 24.29 -32.08 3.53
C CYS A 158 25.57 -32.88 3.83
N LYS A 159 25.61 -33.61 4.94
CA LYS A 159 26.77 -34.43 5.34
C LYS A 159 27.20 -35.47 4.29
N ASN A 160 26.29 -35.87 3.42
CA ASN A 160 26.54 -36.80 2.31
C ASN A 160 26.96 -36.10 1.01
N GLY A 161 27.30 -34.80 1.04
CA GLY A 161 27.70 -34.01 -0.13
C GLY A 161 26.56 -33.56 -1.02
N SER A 162 25.32 -33.98 -0.79
CA SER A 162 24.17 -33.50 -1.58
C SER A 162 23.81 -32.05 -1.23
N VAL A 163 23.39 -31.29 -2.22
CA VAL A 163 22.89 -29.93 -2.03
C VAL A 163 21.38 -29.97 -1.83
N ARG A 164 20.92 -29.47 -0.72
CA ARG A 164 19.50 -29.33 -0.41
C ARG A 164 19.10 -27.86 -0.35
N ARG A 165 18.05 -27.51 -1.06
CA ARG A 165 17.45 -26.19 -1.02
C ARG A 165 16.57 -26.08 0.23
N ILE A 166 16.93 -25.20 1.13
CA ILE A 166 16.17 -24.92 2.37
C ILE A 166 15.67 -23.49 2.33
N ARG A 167 14.54 -23.24 3.00
CA ARG A 167 14.01 -21.88 3.13
C ARG A 167 14.93 -21.06 4.02
N SER A 168 15.40 -19.94 3.50
CA SER A 168 16.22 -19.00 4.29
C SER A 168 15.40 -18.43 5.44
N LYS A 169 16.05 -18.28 6.59
CA LYS A 169 15.51 -17.57 7.75
C LYS A 169 15.91 -16.09 7.76
N ALA A 170 16.55 -15.63 6.68
CA ALA A 170 16.95 -14.23 6.57
C ALA A 170 15.72 -13.32 6.58
N VAL A 171 15.78 -12.26 7.36
CA VAL A 171 14.71 -11.29 7.55
C VAL A 171 15.25 -9.92 7.15
N VAL A 172 14.47 -9.13 6.46
CA VAL A 172 14.81 -7.73 6.20
C VAL A 172 14.63 -6.95 7.50
N PRO A 173 15.71 -6.35 8.07
CA PRO A 173 15.55 -5.47 9.21
C PRO A 173 14.75 -4.26 8.76
N GLN A 174 13.58 -4.07 9.37
CA GLN A 174 12.69 -2.95 9.03
C GLN A 174 11.76 -2.61 10.19
N LYS A 175 11.24 -1.40 10.14
CA LYS A 175 10.17 -0.93 11.00
C LYS A 175 9.01 -0.42 10.15
N ILE A 176 7.82 -0.43 10.71
CA ILE A 176 6.63 0.15 10.10
C ILE A 176 6.31 1.43 10.86
N ILE A 177 6.22 2.54 10.16
CA ILE A 177 5.71 3.80 10.69
C ILE A 177 4.27 3.89 10.25
N VAL A 178 3.35 3.78 11.21
CA VAL A 178 1.92 3.91 10.98
C VAL A 178 1.51 5.32 11.36
N SER A 179 0.73 5.97 10.53
CA SER A 179 0.11 7.25 10.87
C SER A 179 -1.40 7.18 10.75
N PHE A 180 -2.10 7.99 11.53
CA PHE A 180 -3.53 8.20 11.46
C PHE A 180 -3.84 9.68 11.36
N SER A 181 -4.75 10.05 10.47
CA SER A 181 -5.23 11.43 10.29
C SER A 181 -6.76 11.44 10.20
N ARG A 182 -7.39 12.28 11.02
CA ARG A 182 -8.84 12.48 10.97
C ARG A 182 -9.30 13.03 9.63
N LYS A 183 -8.57 14.00 9.09
CA LYS A 183 -8.87 14.57 7.76
C LYS A 183 -8.90 13.51 6.67
N MET A 184 -7.93 12.59 6.68
CA MET A 184 -7.90 11.47 5.73
C MET A 184 -9.04 10.48 5.98
N MET A 185 -9.34 10.18 7.25
CA MET A 185 -10.47 9.31 7.62
C MET A 185 -11.79 9.87 7.08
N GLU A 186 -12.07 11.15 7.29
CA GLU A 186 -13.30 11.79 6.82
C GLU A 186 -13.37 11.80 5.28
N TYR A 187 -12.25 12.07 4.61
CA TYR A 187 -12.17 12.02 3.15
C TYR A 187 -12.46 10.61 2.61
N GLN A 188 -11.86 9.57 3.19
CA GLN A 188 -12.08 8.19 2.76
C GLN A 188 -13.52 7.74 3.00
N ARG A 189 -14.13 8.14 4.13
CA ARG A 189 -15.56 7.91 4.42
C ARG A 189 -16.46 8.60 3.41
N TYR A 190 -16.14 9.83 3.04
CA TYR A 190 -16.88 10.56 2.00
C TYR A 190 -16.82 9.85 0.64
N ILE A 191 -15.63 9.44 0.21
CA ILE A 191 -15.48 8.69 -1.05
C ILE A 191 -16.26 7.37 -1.00
N ARG A 192 -16.15 6.62 0.12
CA ARG A 192 -16.88 5.36 0.28
C ARG A 192 -18.39 5.56 0.30
N SER A 193 -18.91 6.58 0.96
CA SER A 193 -20.35 6.88 0.96
C SER A 193 -20.88 7.08 -0.46
N ARG A 194 -20.14 7.76 -1.32
CA ARG A 194 -20.50 7.92 -2.73
C ARG A 194 -20.46 6.60 -3.51
N GLN A 195 -19.51 5.73 -3.20
CA GLN A 195 -19.44 4.40 -3.80
C GLN A 195 -20.62 3.50 -3.33
N ILE A 196 -20.98 3.58 -2.05
CA ILE A 196 -22.14 2.88 -1.52
C ILE A 196 -23.44 3.35 -2.18
N GLU A 197 -23.62 4.65 -2.39
CA GLU A 197 -24.78 5.18 -3.12
C GLU A 197 -24.83 4.67 -4.58
N ARG A 198 -23.70 4.54 -5.24
CA ARG A 198 -23.64 3.92 -6.58
C ARG A 198 -24.00 2.42 -6.51
N ALA A 199 -23.50 1.69 -5.50
CA ALA A 199 -23.87 0.29 -5.29
C ALA A 199 -25.37 0.11 -5.03
N LYS A 200 -26.01 1.00 -4.24
CA LYS A 200 -27.47 1.01 -4.04
C LYS A 200 -28.24 1.26 -5.33
N LYS A 201 -27.75 2.18 -6.18
CA LYS A 201 -28.37 2.42 -7.49
C LYS A 201 -28.23 1.20 -8.41
N LEU A 202 -27.08 0.57 -8.41
CA LEU A 202 -26.82 -0.65 -9.18
C LEU A 202 -27.74 -1.79 -8.73
N LEU A 203 -27.95 -1.97 -7.43
CA LEU A 203 -28.85 -3.00 -6.87
C LEU A 203 -30.30 -2.87 -7.36
N LYS A 204 -30.78 -1.66 -7.64
CA LYS A 204 -32.17 -1.44 -8.14
C LYS A 204 -32.37 -1.98 -9.56
N ASN A 205 -31.31 -1.98 -10.37
CA ASN A 205 -31.34 -2.34 -11.80
C ASN A 205 -30.34 -3.48 -12.09
N LEU A 206 -30.06 -4.34 -11.10
CA LEU A 206 -29.04 -5.36 -11.23
C LEU A 206 -29.55 -6.50 -12.11
N ASP A 207 -28.83 -6.79 -13.16
CA ASP A 207 -29.04 -7.97 -14.00
C ASP A 207 -28.14 -9.13 -13.45
N PRO A 208 -28.76 -10.22 -12.95
CA PRO A 208 -28.04 -11.35 -12.41
C PRO A 208 -27.08 -12.02 -13.40
N GLU A 209 -27.41 -12.00 -14.71
CA GLU A 209 -26.62 -12.67 -15.74
C GLU A 209 -25.29 -11.96 -16.03
N THR A 210 -25.30 -10.64 -15.95
CA THR A 210 -24.15 -9.80 -16.23
C THR A 210 -23.35 -9.40 -15.00
N TYR A 211 -23.88 -9.68 -13.79
CA TYR A 211 -23.24 -9.29 -12.54
C TYR A 211 -21.93 -10.03 -12.29
N LYS A 212 -20.85 -9.23 -12.12
CA LYS A 212 -19.54 -9.72 -11.67
C LYS A 212 -19.06 -8.89 -10.48
N LYS A 213 -18.68 -9.58 -9.39
CA LYS A 213 -18.08 -8.91 -8.22
C LYS A 213 -16.63 -8.55 -8.52
N GLY A 214 -16.33 -7.25 -8.55
CA GLY A 214 -14.98 -6.72 -8.74
C GLY A 214 -14.38 -6.24 -7.42
N PRO A 215 -13.10 -6.55 -7.09
CA PRO A 215 -12.48 -6.16 -5.82
C PRO A 215 -12.23 -4.64 -5.73
N HIS A 216 -12.12 -3.94 -6.85
CA HIS A 216 -11.82 -2.50 -6.92
C HIS A 216 -13.01 -1.64 -7.34
N ASP A 217 -14.12 -2.26 -7.67
CA ASP A 217 -15.34 -1.64 -8.15
C ASP A 217 -16.39 -1.54 -7.02
N VAL A 218 -17.46 -0.78 -7.24
CA VAL A 218 -18.57 -0.61 -6.29
C VAL A 218 -19.30 -1.93 -6.01
N THR A 219 -19.22 -2.90 -6.92
CA THR A 219 -19.79 -4.25 -6.76
C THR A 219 -19.19 -5.03 -5.59
N ARG A 220 -18.01 -4.63 -5.07
CA ARG A 220 -17.43 -5.24 -3.87
C ARG A 220 -18.31 -5.08 -2.64
N PHE A 221 -19.17 -4.05 -2.63
CA PHE A 221 -20.16 -3.79 -1.56
C PHE A 221 -21.49 -4.49 -1.79
N ILE A 222 -21.59 -5.38 -2.77
CA ILE A 222 -22.78 -6.17 -3.04
C ILE A 222 -22.52 -7.64 -2.67
N LYS A 223 -23.38 -8.18 -1.81
CA LYS A 223 -23.37 -9.59 -1.42
C LYS A 223 -24.42 -10.35 -2.24
N ARG A 224 -24.01 -11.44 -2.86
CA ARG A 224 -24.89 -12.44 -3.48
C ARG A 224 -25.11 -13.56 -2.46
N THR A 225 -26.33 -13.92 -2.23
CA THR A 225 -26.70 -15.08 -1.41
C THR A 225 -27.58 -15.99 -2.26
N SER A 226 -27.10 -17.22 -2.48
CA SER A 226 -27.82 -18.24 -3.25
C SER A 226 -28.51 -19.18 -2.28
N SER A 227 -29.82 -19.42 -2.43
CA SER A 227 -30.56 -20.39 -1.66
C SER A 227 -31.21 -21.43 -2.58
N THR A 228 -31.03 -22.72 -2.28
CA THR A 228 -31.77 -23.82 -2.89
C THR A 228 -32.85 -24.28 -1.95
N LYS A 229 -34.09 -24.29 -2.38
CA LYS A 229 -35.08 -25.16 -1.77
C LYS A 229 -34.98 -26.53 -2.41
N SER A 230 -35.01 -27.60 -1.63
CA SER A 230 -34.82 -28.99 -2.03
C SER A 230 -35.37 -29.30 -3.44
N GLY A 231 -34.46 -29.43 -4.42
CA GLY A 231 -34.74 -29.86 -5.80
C GLY A 231 -35.21 -28.79 -6.79
N GLU A 232 -35.29 -27.50 -6.41
CA GLU A 232 -35.75 -26.43 -7.28
C GLU A 232 -34.66 -25.39 -7.59
N THR A 233 -34.91 -24.56 -8.58
CA THR A 233 -34.03 -23.50 -9.12
C THR A 233 -33.37 -22.65 -8.02
N VAL A 234 -32.05 -22.43 -8.16
CA VAL A 234 -31.29 -21.53 -7.28
C VAL A 234 -31.83 -20.11 -7.41
N THR A 235 -32.32 -19.54 -6.33
CA THR A 235 -32.76 -18.15 -6.30
C THR A 235 -31.65 -17.30 -5.69
N ASP A 236 -31.08 -16.37 -6.47
CA ASP A 236 -30.08 -15.43 -6.02
C ASP A 236 -30.72 -14.16 -5.44
N LYS A 237 -30.25 -13.78 -4.26
CA LYS A 237 -30.61 -12.51 -3.63
C LYS A 237 -29.37 -11.63 -3.55
N TYR A 238 -29.53 -10.38 -3.94
CA TYR A 238 -28.47 -9.37 -3.91
C TYR A 238 -28.82 -8.30 -2.88
N ALA A 239 -27.87 -7.97 -2.01
CA ALA A 239 -28.01 -6.96 -0.98
C ALA A 239 -26.69 -6.23 -0.74
N LEU A 240 -26.73 -5.09 -0.05
CA LEU A 240 -25.50 -4.45 0.43
C LEU A 240 -24.78 -5.37 1.41
N ASP A 241 -23.47 -5.47 1.22
CA ASP A 241 -22.54 -6.21 2.08
C ASP A 241 -22.06 -5.28 3.19
N LEU A 242 -22.87 -5.15 4.25
CA LEU A 242 -22.56 -4.29 5.40
C LEU A 242 -21.27 -4.72 6.09
N ALA A 243 -20.99 -6.02 6.16
CA ALA A 243 -19.77 -6.55 6.74
C ALA A 243 -18.52 -6.13 5.93
N ALA A 244 -18.60 -6.11 4.58
CA ALA A 244 -17.54 -5.62 3.73
C ALA A 244 -17.29 -4.11 3.90
N ILE A 245 -18.38 -3.33 4.08
CA ILE A 245 -18.29 -1.89 4.34
C ILE A 245 -17.58 -1.64 5.69
N GLU A 246 -18.03 -2.29 6.76
CA GLU A 246 -17.45 -2.17 8.09
C GLU A 246 -15.98 -2.62 8.13
N ALA A 247 -15.66 -3.71 7.43
CA ALA A 247 -14.30 -4.19 7.30
C ALA A 247 -13.36 -3.18 6.60
N GLU A 248 -13.86 -2.39 5.65
CA GLU A 248 -13.10 -1.30 5.04
C GLU A 248 -12.97 -0.09 5.97
N GLU A 249 -14.01 0.26 6.71
CA GLU A 249 -14.04 1.40 7.63
C GLU A 249 -12.97 1.34 8.71
N LYS A 250 -12.61 0.14 9.13
CA LYS A 250 -11.56 -0.10 10.12
C LYS A 250 -10.22 0.55 9.75
N TYR A 251 -9.94 0.68 8.46
CA TYR A 251 -8.66 1.18 7.95
C TYR A 251 -8.67 2.68 7.61
N ASP A 252 -9.82 3.36 7.77
CA ASP A 252 -9.93 4.77 7.43
C ASP A 252 -9.01 5.65 8.27
N GLY A 253 -8.36 6.58 7.60
CA GLY A 253 -7.43 7.52 8.20
C GLY A 253 -6.02 6.96 8.40
N PHE A 254 -5.83 5.66 8.29
CA PHE A 254 -4.54 5.03 8.47
C PHE A 254 -3.71 5.04 7.19
N TYR A 255 -2.42 5.29 7.37
CA TYR A 255 -1.39 5.17 6.36
C TYR A 255 -0.14 4.55 6.98
N ALA A 256 0.57 3.71 6.26
CA ALA A 256 1.76 3.08 6.79
C ALA A 256 2.89 3.03 5.75
N VAL A 257 4.11 3.21 6.21
CA VAL A 257 5.33 3.01 5.45
C VAL A 257 6.22 2.00 6.16
N ALA A 258 6.93 1.19 5.38
CA ALA A 258 7.99 0.32 5.88
C ALA A 258 9.34 0.89 5.47
N THR A 259 10.30 0.87 6.38
CA THR A 259 11.65 1.42 6.17
C THR A 259 12.68 0.69 7.02
N ASN A 260 13.93 0.73 6.58
CA ASN A 260 15.10 0.32 7.37
C ASN A 260 15.94 1.52 7.87
N LEU A 261 15.44 2.75 7.67
CA LEU A 261 16.08 3.98 8.16
C LEU A 261 15.82 4.18 9.65
N ASP A 262 16.80 4.75 10.35
CA ASP A 262 16.68 5.14 11.76
C ASP A 262 16.32 6.61 11.96
N ASP A 263 16.16 7.35 10.86
CA ASP A 263 15.74 8.75 10.85
C ASP A 263 14.41 8.98 11.58
N PRO A 264 14.12 10.22 12.01
CA PRO A 264 12.87 10.60 12.64
C PRO A 264 11.64 10.25 11.77
N ALA A 265 10.58 9.78 12.39
CA ALA A 265 9.36 9.39 11.69
C ALA A 265 8.78 10.52 10.82
N LYS A 266 8.91 11.77 11.28
CA LYS A 266 8.46 12.96 10.55
C LYS A 266 9.14 13.07 9.20
N ASP A 267 10.47 12.97 9.17
CA ASP A 267 11.27 13.11 7.95
C ASP A 267 10.97 11.98 6.96
N ILE A 268 10.85 10.75 7.46
CA ILE A 268 10.50 9.58 6.65
C ILE A 268 9.10 9.73 6.02
N LEU A 269 8.12 10.20 6.81
CA LEU A 269 6.75 10.41 6.31
C LEU A 269 6.68 11.58 5.32
N GLU A 270 7.49 12.61 5.48
CA GLU A 270 7.61 13.73 4.55
C GLU A 270 8.19 13.28 3.21
N VAL A 271 9.29 12.54 3.23
CA VAL A 271 9.88 11.94 2.00
C VAL A 271 8.85 11.05 1.29
N SER A 272 8.12 10.22 2.04
CA SER A 272 7.06 9.38 1.46
C SER A 272 5.92 10.21 0.86
N ALA A 273 5.57 11.34 1.46
CA ALA A 273 4.53 12.24 0.94
C ALA A 273 4.92 12.89 -0.38
N ASN A 274 6.20 13.21 -0.58
CA ASN A 274 6.71 13.87 -1.79
C ASN A 274 6.62 13.02 -3.07
N ARG A 275 6.21 11.76 -2.99
CA ARG A 275 6.01 10.89 -4.16
C ARG A 275 4.99 11.40 -5.17
N TYR A 276 4.07 12.30 -4.78
CA TYR A 276 3.12 12.91 -5.73
C TYR A 276 3.81 13.62 -6.89
N LYS A 277 5.06 14.07 -6.72
CA LYS A 277 5.87 14.69 -7.78
C LYS A 277 6.06 13.76 -8.99
N ILE A 278 6.15 12.44 -8.76
CA ILE A 278 6.22 11.44 -9.83
C ILE A 278 4.92 11.42 -10.64
N GLU A 279 3.78 11.50 -9.96
CA GLU A 279 2.47 11.53 -10.63
C GLU A 279 2.32 12.81 -11.46
N ASP A 280 2.82 13.94 -10.97
CA ASP A 280 2.81 15.21 -11.69
C ASP A 280 3.68 15.13 -12.96
N CYS A 281 4.87 14.53 -12.90
CA CYS A 281 5.69 14.30 -14.08
C CYS A 281 4.99 13.42 -15.12
N PHE A 282 4.37 12.32 -14.69
CA PHE A 282 3.58 11.50 -15.63
C PHE A 282 2.40 12.24 -16.23
N ARG A 283 1.82 13.18 -15.49
CA ARG A 283 0.70 14.02 -16.00
C ARG A 283 1.16 14.98 -17.08
N VAL A 284 2.36 15.53 -16.96
CA VAL A 284 2.95 16.43 -17.97
C VAL A 284 3.39 15.67 -19.22
N MET A 285 3.81 14.41 -19.08
CA MET A 285 4.26 13.56 -20.19
C MET A 285 3.12 12.92 -21.00
N LYS A 286 1.87 12.99 -20.54
CA LYS A 286 0.66 12.51 -21.25
C LYS A 286 0.14 13.53 -22.23
#